data_47fca2b298e90db72831e87e887e81e6
#
_entry.id   47fca2b298e90db72831e87e887e81e6
#
_cell.length_a   1.000
_cell.length_b   1.000
_cell.length_c   1.000
_cell.angle_alpha   90.00
_cell.angle_beta   90.00
_cell.angle_gamma   90.00
#
_symmetry.space_group_name_H-M   'P 1'
#
loop_
_entity.id
_entity.type
_entity.pdbx_description
1 polymer ?
#
loop_
_entity_poly.entity_id
_entity_poly.type
_entity_poly.pdbx_seq_one_letter_code
_entity_poly.pdbx_strand_id
1 'polypeptide(L)' 'GMAKAGRYQIWVDGCPTNNTNNDLTKVIDLAHRLHLITKRQYQVRGPGGVVVWTSEGKEGE' A
#
# COMPACT_ATOMS: atom_id res chain seq x y z
N GLY A 1 17.29 13.25 8.70
CA GLY A 1 17.04 13.10 8.29
C GLY A 1 16.72 13.00 7.76
N MET A 2 16.95 13.07 7.83
CA MET A 2 16.56 13.00 7.39
C MET A 2 15.88 12.51 6.90
N ALA A 3 15.77 12.64 6.75
CA ALA A 3 14.98 12.16 6.29
C ALA A 3 14.67 11.10 5.91
N LYS A 4 14.47 10.55 6.23
CA LYS A 4 14.08 9.62 5.74
C LYS A 4 12.97 9.77 5.21
N ALA A 5 12.97 9.90 4.21
CA ALA A 5 11.78 9.93 3.51
C ALA A 5 10.93 8.90 4.08
N GLY A 6 9.79 9.05 4.08
CA GLY A 6 8.94 8.07 4.63
C GLY A 6 8.91 6.83 3.77
N ARG A 7 8.49 5.77 4.34
CA ARG A 7 8.33 4.53 3.61
C ARG A 7 6.85 4.25 3.46
N TYR A 8 6.53 3.55 2.38
CA TYR A 8 5.18 3.10 2.11
C TYR A 8 5.10 1.62 2.41
N GLN A 9 4.01 1.20 2.97
CA GLN A 9 3.85 -0.17 3.46
C GLN A 9 2.55 -0.76 2.94
N ILE A 10 2.61 -2.03 2.56
CA ILE A 10 1.41 -2.74 2.10
C ILE A 10 0.68 -3.28 3.32
N TRP A 11 -0.64 -3.08 3.32
CA TRP A 11 -1.55 -3.63 4.32
C TRP A 11 -2.52 -4.55 3.58
N VAL A 12 -2.83 -5.68 4.19
CA VAL A 12 -3.77 -6.64 3.61
C VAL A 12 -4.84 -6.97 4.65
N ASP A 13 -6.09 -6.80 4.25
CA ASP A 13 -7.25 -7.06 5.12
C ASP A 13 -7.12 -6.35 6.48
N GLY A 14 -6.60 -5.13 6.45
CA GLY A 14 -6.48 -4.33 7.66
C GLY A 14 -5.25 -4.63 8.51
N CYS A 15 -4.35 -5.48 8.04
CA CYS A 15 -3.15 -5.84 8.79
C CYS A 15 -1.89 -5.44 8.04
N PRO A 16 -0.89 -4.92 8.74
CA PRO A 16 0.36 -4.54 8.09
C PRO A 16 1.16 -5.77 7.67
N THR A 17 1.98 -5.58 6.64
CA THR A 17 2.89 -6.62 6.18
C THR A 17 4.31 -6.10 6.24
N ASN A 18 5.26 -6.94 5.88
CA ASN A 18 6.66 -6.54 5.83
C ASN A 18 7.05 -5.91 4.49
N ASN A 19 6.11 -5.75 3.57
CA ASN A 19 6.41 -5.17 2.28
C ASN A 19 6.43 -3.65 2.38
N THR A 20 7.61 -3.08 2.38
CA THR A 20 7.79 -1.63 2.44
C THR A 20 8.79 -1.19 1.40
N ASN A 21 8.64 0.04 0.95
CA ASN A 21 9.57 0.63 0.00
C ASN A 21 9.38 2.13 0.04
N ASN A 22 10.41 2.86 -0.29
CA ASN A 22 10.28 4.32 -0.37
C ASN A 22 9.80 4.79 -1.75
N ASP A 23 9.63 3.87 -2.70
CA ASP A 23 9.13 4.21 -4.03
C ASP A 23 7.64 3.84 -4.09
N LEU A 24 6.79 4.86 -4.01
CA LEU A 24 5.34 4.65 -3.96
C LEU A 24 4.81 3.88 -5.16
N THR A 25 5.33 4.19 -6.36
CA THR A 25 4.85 3.53 -7.57
C THR A 25 5.08 2.03 -7.50
N LYS A 26 6.24 1.62 -6.99
CA LYS A 26 6.54 0.19 -6.87
C LYS A 26 5.64 -0.49 -5.85
N VAL A 27 5.36 0.18 -4.75
CA VAL A 27 4.53 -0.41 -3.71
C VAL A 27 3.10 -0.57 -4.22
N ILE A 28 2.57 0.45 -4.89
CA ILE A 28 1.22 0.37 -5.44
C ILE A 28 1.14 -0.74 -6.49
N ASP A 29 2.13 -0.82 -7.37
CA ASP A 29 2.13 -1.84 -8.41
C ASP A 29 2.10 -3.24 -7.79
N LEU A 30 2.89 -3.47 -6.77
CA LEU A 30 2.92 -4.76 -6.10
C LEU A 30 1.59 -5.04 -5.40
N ALA A 31 1.05 -4.06 -4.68
CA ALA A 31 -0.22 -4.26 -3.99
C ALA A 31 -1.35 -4.57 -4.98
N HIS A 32 -1.35 -3.88 -6.12
CA HIS A 32 -2.35 -4.12 -7.13
C HIS A 32 -2.26 -5.54 -7.69
N ARG A 33 -1.04 -6.00 -7.98
CA ARG A 33 -0.84 -7.35 -8.47
C ARG A 33 -1.28 -8.39 -7.46
N LEU A 34 -0.94 -8.18 -6.20
CA LEU A 34 -1.35 -9.10 -5.15
C LEU A 34 -2.86 -9.14 -5.03
N HIS A 35 -3.50 -7.99 -5.14
CA HIS A 35 -4.96 -7.94 -5.12
C HIS A 35 -5.56 -8.76 -6.26
N LEU A 36 -5.02 -8.64 -7.47
CA LEU A 36 -5.53 -9.38 -8.61
C LEU A 36 -5.38 -10.88 -8.44
N ILE A 37 -4.30 -11.31 -7.78
CA ILE A 37 -4.02 -12.72 -7.59
C ILE A 37 -4.83 -13.30 -6.43
N THR A 38 -4.83 -12.60 -5.29
CA THR A 38 -5.41 -13.16 -4.06
C THR A 38 -6.85 -12.76 -3.82
N LYS A 39 -7.31 -11.71 -4.47
CA LYS A 39 -8.65 -11.15 -4.28
C LYS A 39 -8.88 -10.58 -2.90
N ARG A 40 -7.82 -10.38 -2.12
CA ARG A 40 -7.93 -9.77 -0.81
C ARG A 40 -7.91 -8.26 -0.94
N GLN A 41 -8.30 -7.57 0.11
CA GLN A 41 -8.30 -6.12 0.16
C GLN A 41 -6.91 -5.63 0.54
N TYR A 42 -6.35 -4.79 -0.31
CA TYR A 42 -5.01 -4.23 -0.08
C TYR A 42 -5.07 -2.73 0.05
N GLN A 43 -4.18 -2.21 0.88
CA GLN A 43 -3.97 -0.77 1.00
C GLN A 43 -2.48 -0.51 0.98
N VAL A 44 -2.11 0.69 0.57
CA VAL A 44 -0.75 1.17 0.74
C VAL A 44 -0.85 2.36 1.69
N ARG A 45 -0.07 2.33 2.75
CA ARG A 45 -0.04 3.41 3.72
C ARG A 45 1.33 4.05 3.74
N GLY A 46 1.35 5.36 3.83
CA GLY A 46 2.57 6.13 3.90
C GLY A 46 2.96 6.46 5.32
N PRO A 47 3.90 7.38 5.46
CA PRO A 47 4.35 7.80 6.78
C PRO A 47 3.17 8.29 7.61
N GLY A 48 3.16 7.93 8.88
CA GLY A 48 2.07 8.31 9.75
C GLY A 48 0.82 7.46 9.60
N GLY A 49 0.86 6.44 8.76
CA GLY A 49 -0.26 5.53 8.60
C GLY A 49 -1.34 6.02 7.65
N VAL A 50 -1.06 7.06 6.88
CA VAL A 50 -2.05 7.62 5.96
C VAL A 50 -2.25 6.69 4.78
N VAL A 51 -3.50 6.33 4.48
CA VAL A 51 -3.82 5.49 3.34
C VAL A 51 -3.64 6.32 2.06
N VAL A 52 -2.74 5.89 1.19
CA VAL A 52 -2.48 6.58 -0.07
C VAL A 52 -3.01 5.83 -1.27
N TRP A 53 -3.40 4.58 -1.10
CA TRP A 53 -3.97 3.78 -2.17
C TRP A 53 -4.75 2.62 -1.56
N THR A 54 -5.83 2.24 -2.22
CA THR A 54 -6.60 1.08 -1.79
C THR A 54 -7.12 0.33 -3.00
N SER A 55 -7.15 -0.98 -2.89
CA SER A 55 -7.66 -1.83 -3.96
C SER A 55 -9.17 -1.67 -4.12
N GLU A 56 -9.86 -1.19 -3.09
CA GLU A 56 -11.30 -0.98 -3.19
C GLU A 56 -11.63 0.32 -3.85
N GLY A 57 -10.66 1.10 -4.05
CA GLY A 57 -10.88 2.39 -4.53
C GLY A 57 -11.74 2.50 -5.66
N LYS A 58 -11.97 2.42 -5.87
CA LYS A 58 -12.50 2.80 -6.74
C LYS A 58 -13.62 2.75 -7.05
N GLU A 59 -14.04 2.48 -6.77
CA GLU A 59 -15.05 2.45 -7.03
C GLU A 59 -15.87 3.07 -6.93
N GLY A 60 -15.91 3.26 -6.93
CA GLY A 60 -16.54 3.85 -6.89
C GLY A 60 -16.99 4.47 -7.09
N GLU A 61 -16.89 4.38 -7.19
CA GLU A 61 -17.09 4.99 -7.28
C GLU A 61 -17.26 5.34 -7.52
#